data_d4d2b8602f01f0531ef58827bd3a38ab
#
_entry.id   d4d2b8602f01f0531ef58827bd3a38ab
#
_cell.length_a   1.000
_cell.length_b   1.000
_cell.length_c   1.000
_cell.angle_alpha   90.00
_cell.angle_beta   90.00
_cell.angle_gamma   90.00
#
_symmetry.space_group_name_H-M   'P 1'
#
loop_
_entity.id
_entity.type
_entity.pdbx_description
1 polymer ?
#
loop_
_entity_poly.entity_id
_entity_poly.type
_entity_poly.pdbx_seq_one_letter_code
_entity_poly.pdbx_strand_id
1 'polypeptide(L)'
;MVIFYAVFISLITFNAHADSHHPQEFLQSISGTKNEGEQVYAHFCVNCHATKPLIPVGAPRIGDEEDWKIRLKQGMDVLFKHTDEGLNAMPPRGGCFECTDKQLILAIKFMLPHATQEKPTK
;
A
#
# COMPACT_ATOMS: atom_id res chain seq x y z
N MET A 1 38.58 36.22 47.47
CA MET A 1 38.14 34.83 47.41
C MET A 1 37.10 34.74 46.29
N VAL A 2 37.54 34.35 45.11
CA VAL A 2 36.67 34.30 43.90
C VAL A 2 36.23 32.88 43.74
N ILE A 3 34.91 32.65 43.87
CA ILE A 3 34.27 31.32 43.74
C ILE A 3 33.97 31.12 42.26
N PHE A 4 34.71 30.23 41.58
CA PHE A 4 34.39 29.77 40.23
C PHE A 4 33.25 28.77 40.26
N TYR A 5 32.06 29.15 39.80
CA TYR A 5 30.98 28.26 39.49
C TYR A 5 31.24 27.59 38.14
N ALA A 6 31.66 26.34 38.18
CA ALA A 6 31.73 25.49 37.00
C ALA A 6 30.32 25.05 36.63
N VAL A 7 29.74 25.62 35.55
CA VAL A 7 28.49 25.19 34.98
C VAL A 7 28.74 23.93 34.15
N PHE A 8 28.39 22.79 34.67
CA PHE A 8 28.37 21.51 33.93
C PHE A 8 27.16 21.52 32.97
N ILE A 9 27.42 21.85 31.70
CA ILE A 9 26.44 21.68 30.64
C ILE A 9 26.43 20.21 30.26
N SER A 10 25.42 19.47 30.78
CA SER A 10 25.17 18.08 30.40
C SER A 10 24.61 18.07 28.97
N LEU A 11 25.42 17.70 28.00
CA LEU A 11 24.99 17.46 26.61
C LEU A 11 24.12 16.19 26.57
N ILE A 12 22.80 16.38 26.62
CA ILE A 12 21.87 15.30 26.36
C ILE A 12 21.84 15.05 24.84
N THR A 13 22.56 14.03 24.40
CA THR A 13 22.49 13.57 23.01
C THR A 13 21.17 12.85 22.81
N PHE A 14 20.20 13.49 22.18
CA PHE A 14 19.03 12.84 21.64
C PHE A 14 19.46 11.97 20.44
N ASN A 15 19.49 10.65 20.64
CA ASN A 15 19.56 9.72 19.52
C ASN A 15 18.22 9.74 18.80
N ALA A 16 18.07 10.57 17.77
CA ALA A 16 16.98 10.48 16.83
C ALA A 16 17.18 9.20 16.00
N HIS A 17 16.49 8.12 16.37
CA HIS A 17 16.33 6.97 15.51
C HIS A 17 15.36 7.39 14.42
N ALA A 18 15.86 7.73 13.24
CA ALA A 18 15.05 7.77 12.04
C ALA A 18 14.68 6.32 11.74
N ASP A 19 13.43 5.97 11.99
CA ASP A 19 12.86 4.70 11.56
C ASP A 19 12.82 4.76 10.03
N SER A 20 13.83 4.18 9.39
CA SER A 20 13.88 4.11 7.94
C SER A 20 12.89 3.04 7.52
N HIS A 21 11.75 3.46 6.97
CA HIS A 21 10.85 2.56 6.30
C HIS A 21 11.60 1.87 5.16
N HIS A 22 11.84 0.56 5.30
CA HIS A 22 12.40 -0.29 4.27
C HIS A 22 11.27 -1.11 3.62
N PRO A 23 10.56 -0.55 2.63
CA PRO A 23 9.45 -1.25 1.99
C PRO A 23 9.88 -2.59 1.38
N GLN A 24 11.12 -2.69 0.93
CA GLN A 24 11.68 -3.92 0.38
C GLN A 24 11.76 -5.06 1.40
N GLU A 25 12.21 -4.79 2.63
CA GLU A 25 12.29 -5.80 3.69
C GLU A 25 10.88 -6.29 4.07
N PHE A 26 9.94 -5.37 4.19
CA PHE A 26 8.54 -5.71 4.43
C PHE A 26 7.99 -6.60 3.30
N LEU A 27 8.15 -6.19 2.03
CA LEU A 27 7.66 -6.94 0.87
C LEU A 27 8.29 -8.32 0.75
N GLN A 28 9.58 -8.47 1.09
CA GLN A 28 10.24 -9.78 1.16
C GLN A 28 9.66 -10.65 2.28
N SER A 29 9.39 -10.07 3.45
CA SER A 29 8.87 -10.81 4.61
C SER A 29 7.48 -11.39 4.39
N ILE A 30 6.65 -10.74 3.59
CA ILE A 30 5.29 -11.19 3.28
C ILE A 30 5.22 -12.08 2.03
N SER A 31 6.29 -12.14 1.24
CA SER A 31 6.31 -12.86 -0.03
C SER A 31 5.97 -14.35 0.13
N GLY A 32 4.98 -14.82 -0.63
CA GLY A 32 4.50 -16.21 -0.59
C GLY A 32 3.59 -16.53 0.58
N THR A 33 3.26 -15.60 1.47
CA THR A 33 2.29 -15.82 2.53
C THR A 33 0.86 -15.85 1.97
N LYS A 34 -0.06 -16.50 2.70
CA LYS A 34 -1.47 -16.62 2.27
C LYS A 34 -2.20 -15.27 2.16
N ASN A 35 -1.76 -14.28 2.95
CA ASN A 35 -2.35 -12.95 3.01
C ASN A 35 -1.45 -11.87 2.38
N GLU A 36 -0.55 -12.25 1.47
CA GLU A 36 0.37 -11.33 0.80
C GLU A 36 -0.36 -10.15 0.14
N GLY A 37 -1.43 -10.43 -0.62
CA GLY A 37 -2.24 -9.39 -1.28
C GLY A 37 -2.94 -8.45 -0.30
N GLU A 38 -3.46 -8.99 0.81
CA GLU A 38 -4.06 -8.20 1.89
C GLU A 38 -3.04 -7.26 2.53
N GLN A 39 -1.84 -7.75 2.79
CA GLN A 39 -0.79 -6.94 3.40
C GLN A 39 -0.28 -5.84 2.47
N VAL A 40 -0.14 -6.11 1.19
CA VAL A 40 0.19 -5.08 0.18
C VAL A 40 -0.90 -4.03 0.12
N TYR A 41 -2.18 -4.45 0.05
CA TYR A 41 -3.31 -3.54 0.10
C TYR A 41 -3.29 -2.64 1.35
N ALA A 42 -3.11 -3.22 2.53
CA ALA A 42 -3.12 -2.49 3.79
C ALA A 42 -2.00 -1.43 3.91
N HIS A 43 -0.86 -1.66 3.25
CA HIS A 43 0.27 -0.74 3.31
C HIS A 43 0.25 0.34 2.23
N PHE A 44 -0.24 0.04 1.02
CA PHE A 44 -0.08 0.92 -0.13
C PHE A 44 -1.40 1.41 -0.75
N CYS A 45 -2.49 0.67 -0.59
CA CYS A 45 -3.72 0.91 -1.34
C CYS A 45 -4.88 1.47 -0.51
N VAL A 46 -4.90 1.13 0.78
CA VAL A 46 -6.03 1.36 1.69
C VAL A 46 -6.46 2.84 1.79
N ASN A 47 -5.52 3.77 1.74
CA ASN A 47 -5.82 5.19 1.92
C ASN A 47 -6.79 5.73 0.85
N CYS A 48 -6.76 5.17 -0.36
CA CYS A 48 -7.64 5.55 -1.46
C CYS A 48 -8.75 4.52 -1.72
N HIS A 49 -8.52 3.22 -1.46
CA HIS A 49 -9.41 2.13 -1.83
C HIS A 49 -10.23 1.52 -0.68
N ALA A 50 -10.15 2.08 0.52
CA ALA A 50 -11.00 1.64 1.63
C ALA A 50 -12.48 1.92 1.38
N THR A 51 -13.38 1.26 2.12
CA THR A 51 -14.82 1.56 2.11
C THR A 51 -15.13 3.00 2.50
N LYS A 52 -14.30 3.56 3.39
CA LYS A 52 -14.29 4.99 3.76
C LYS A 52 -12.86 5.51 3.59
N PRO A 53 -12.47 5.95 2.39
CA PRO A 53 -11.08 6.31 2.11
C PRO A 53 -10.67 7.59 2.85
N LEU A 54 -9.43 7.64 3.30
CA LEU A 54 -8.81 8.87 3.84
C LEU A 54 -8.57 9.91 2.74
N ILE A 55 -8.30 9.43 1.51
CA ILE A 55 -8.06 10.25 0.32
C ILE A 55 -9.20 9.98 -0.67
N PRO A 56 -10.26 10.82 -0.69
CA PRO A 56 -11.46 10.59 -1.50
C PRO A 56 -11.27 11.08 -2.94
N VAL A 57 -10.61 10.29 -3.76
CA VAL A 57 -10.32 10.58 -5.19
C VAL A 57 -11.22 9.83 -6.18
N GLY A 58 -12.27 9.17 -5.69
CA GLY A 58 -13.16 8.37 -6.54
C GLY A 58 -12.58 7.02 -6.95
N ALA A 59 -11.58 6.50 -6.21
CA ALA A 59 -11.05 5.17 -6.43
C ALA A 59 -12.10 4.09 -6.14
N PRO A 60 -12.10 2.95 -6.86
CA PRO A 60 -13.01 1.86 -6.57
C PRO A 60 -12.72 1.30 -5.17
N ARG A 61 -13.78 1.22 -4.35
CA ARG A 61 -13.67 0.79 -2.96
C ARG A 61 -13.57 -0.72 -2.86
N ILE A 62 -12.79 -1.19 -1.91
CA ILE A 62 -12.64 -2.64 -1.68
C ILE A 62 -14.00 -3.33 -1.52
N GLY A 63 -14.22 -4.40 -2.26
CA GLY A 63 -15.41 -5.25 -2.20
C GLY A 63 -16.69 -4.63 -2.75
N ASP A 64 -16.68 -3.38 -3.22
CA ASP A 64 -17.87 -2.71 -3.74
C ASP A 64 -18.17 -3.15 -5.17
N GLU A 65 -19.27 -3.90 -5.34
CA GLU A 65 -19.66 -4.47 -6.64
C GLU A 65 -19.93 -3.40 -7.70
N GLU A 66 -20.56 -2.29 -7.34
CA GLU A 66 -20.91 -1.24 -8.30
C GLU A 66 -19.65 -0.50 -8.78
N ASP A 67 -18.74 -0.20 -7.87
CA ASP A 67 -17.47 0.45 -8.21
C ASP A 67 -16.61 -0.43 -9.14
N TRP A 68 -16.63 -1.75 -8.95
CA TRP A 68 -15.82 -2.69 -9.74
C TRP A 68 -16.48 -3.20 -11.02
N LYS A 69 -17.81 -3.16 -11.12
CA LYS A 69 -18.59 -3.75 -12.22
C LYS A 69 -18.10 -3.36 -13.62
N ILE A 70 -17.93 -2.07 -13.87
CA ILE A 70 -17.48 -1.56 -15.18
C ILE A 70 -16.01 -1.90 -15.40
N ARG A 71 -15.18 -1.82 -14.35
CA ARG A 71 -13.74 -2.06 -14.41
C ARG A 71 -13.43 -3.52 -14.70
N LEU A 72 -14.16 -4.44 -14.08
CA LEU A 72 -14.02 -5.89 -14.30
C LEU A 72 -14.34 -6.33 -15.73
N LYS A 73 -15.18 -5.60 -16.45
CA LYS A 73 -15.47 -5.87 -17.88
C LYS A 73 -14.24 -5.68 -18.75
N GLN A 74 -13.26 -4.91 -18.34
CA GLN A 74 -12.04 -4.67 -19.07
C GLN A 74 -11.02 -5.82 -18.93
N GLY A 75 -11.18 -6.68 -17.93
CA GLY A 75 -10.30 -7.81 -17.65
C GLY A 75 -9.11 -7.46 -16.74
N MET A 76 -8.50 -8.48 -16.18
CA MET A 76 -7.39 -8.34 -15.23
C MET A 76 -6.16 -7.66 -15.84
N ASP A 77 -5.87 -7.93 -17.10
CA ASP A 77 -4.70 -7.34 -17.78
C ASP A 77 -4.80 -5.81 -17.83
N VAL A 78 -6.01 -5.29 -18.10
CA VAL A 78 -6.26 -3.85 -18.13
C VAL A 78 -6.23 -3.26 -16.71
N LEU A 79 -6.78 -3.96 -15.72
CA LEU A 79 -6.71 -3.52 -14.32
C LEU A 79 -5.26 -3.45 -13.84
N PHE A 80 -4.47 -4.47 -14.16
CA PHE A 80 -3.04 -4.46 -13.82
C PHE A 80 -2.30 -3.33 -14.54
N LYS A 81 -2.55 -3.14 -15.85
CA LYS A 81 -1.94 -2.05 -16.63
C LYS A 81 -2.24 -0.67 -16.01
N HIS A 82 -3.49 -0.41 -15.62
CA HIS A 82 -3.86 0.84 -14.96
C HIS A 82 -3.17 1.01 -13.60
N THR A 83 -2.97 -0.09 -12.88
CA THR A 83 -2.23 -0.07 -11.62
C THR A 83 -0.75 0.22 -11.86
N ASP A 84 -0.14 -0.42 -12.83
CA ASP A 84 1.29 -0.28 -13.15
C ASP A 84 1.62 1.12 -13.69
N GLU A 85 0.85 1.61 -14.64
CA GLU A 85 1.08 2.89 -15.29
C GLU A 85 0.47 4.09 -14.53
N GLY A 86 -0.47 3.83 -13.63
CA GLY A 86 -1.33 4.85 -13.02
C GLY A 86 -2.54 5.21 -13.89
N LEU A 87 -3.55 5.78 -13.26
CA LEU A 87 -4.76 6.23 -13.94
C LEU A 87 -5.41 7.39 -13.18
N ASN A 88 -5.60 8.55 -13.82
CA ASN A 88 -6.16 9.74 -13.19
C ASN A 88 -5.40 10.10 -11.90
N ALA A 89 -6.05 10.11 -10.74
CA ALA A 89 -5.42 10.41 -9.45
C ALA A 89 -4.61 9.23 -8.88
N MET A 90 -4.74 8.03 -9.43
CA MET A 90 -3.96 6.87 -9.01
C MET A 90 -2.53 6.98 -9.53
N PRO A 91 -1.51 7.01 -8.64
CA PRO A 91 -0.12 7.04 -9.08
C PRO A 91 0.31 5.70 -9.71
N PRO A 92 1.37 5.69 -10.54
CA PRO A 92 1.96 4.46 -11.03
C PRO A 92 2.26 3.49 -9.88
N ARG A 93 1.93 2.22 -10.08
CA ARG A 93 2.08 1.12 -9.13
C ARG A 93 1.37 1.35 -7.79
N GLY A 94 0.39 2.25 -7.75
CA GLY A 94 -0.27 2.68 -6.50
C GLY A 94 0.69 3.27 -5.47
N GLY A 95 1.87 3.74 -5.91
CA GLY A 95 2.95 4.23 -5.06
C GLY A 95 3.87 3.14 -4.50
N CYS A 96 3.60 1.86 -4.75
CA CYS A 96 4.49 0.76 -4.37
C CYS A 96 5.48 0.43 -5.50
N PHE A 97 6.53 1.21 -5.63
CA PHE A 97 7.52 1.02 -6.69
C PHE A 97 8.37 -0.24 -6.49
N GLU A 98 8.51 -0.71 -5.27
CA GLU A 98 9.27 -1.91 -4.89
C GLU A 98 8.43 -3.20 -4.95
N CYS A 99 7.10 -3.10 -5.08
CA CYS A 99 6.24 -4.26 -5.25
C CYS A 99 6.60 -5.03 -6.52
N THR A 100 6.58 -6.35 -6.45
CA THR A 100 6.59 -7.17 -7.67
C THR A 100 5.24 -7.08 -8.37
N ASP A 101 5.20 -7.38 -9.67
CA ASP A 101 3.94 -7.44 -10.44
C ASP A 101 2.96 -8.43 -9.83
N LYS A 102 3.47 -9.57 -9.35
CA LYS A 102 2.68 -10.57 -8.61
C LYS A 102 2.03 -9.96 -7.38
N GLN A 103 2.76 -9.19 -6.59
CA GLN A 103 2.24 -8.53 -5.39
C GLN A 103 1.14 -7.53 -5.72
N LEU A 104 1.31 -6.74 -6.77
CA LEU A 104 0.26 -5.83 -7.25
C LEU A 104 -0.98 -6.58 -7.70
N ILE A 105 -0.82 -7.67 -8.47
CA ILE A 105 -1.95 -8.51 -8.91
C ILE A 105 -2.69 -9.12 -7.71
N LEU A 106 -1.97 -9.59 -6.69
CA LEU A 106 -2.57 -10.12 -5.47
C LEU A 106 -3.34 -9.05 -4.70
N ALA A 107 -2.84 -7.84 -4.62
CA ALA A 107 -3.53 -6.71 -4.00
C ALA A 107 -4.79 -6.31 -4.78
N ILE A 108 -4.74 -6.27 -6.11
CA ILE A 108 -5.92 -6.04 -6.95
C ILE A 108 -6.97 -7.12 -6.66
N LYS A 109 -6.59 -8.39 -6.72
CA LYS A 109 -7.52 -9.51 -6.45
C LYS A 109 -8.14 -9.42 -5.06
N PHE A 110 -7.38 -9.01 -4.06
CA PHE A 110 -7.89 -8.83 -2.70
C PHE A 110 -8.98 -7.75 -2.63
N MET A 111 -8.88 -6.70 -3.42
CA MET A 111 -9.87 -5.61 -3.46
C MET A 111 -11.15 -5.96 -4.23
N LEU A 112 -11.13 -6.98 -5.08
CA LEU A 112 -12.29 -7.35 -5.88
C LEU A 112 -13.44 -7.90 -5.02
N PRO A 113 -14.71 -7.73 -5.45
CA PRO A 113 -15.86 -8.38 -4.81
C PRO A 113 -15.68 -9.89 -4.72
N HIS A 114 -16.10 -10.51 -3.62
CA HIS A 114 -15.93 -11.94 -3.36
C HIS A 114 -16.52 -12.84 -4.47
N ALA A 115 -17.65 -12.46 -5.06
CA ALA A 115 -18.27 -13.19 -6.18
C ALA A 115 -17.35 -13.33 -7.41
N THR A 116 -16.33 -12.48 -7.51
CA THR A 116 -15.38 -12.50 -8.64
C THR A 116 -14.15 -13.36 -8.34
N GLN A 117 -13.85 -13.61 -7.06
CA GLN A 117 -12.69 -14.36 -6.62
C GLN A 117 -12.88 -15.89 -6.76
N GLU A 118 -14.13 -16.36 -6.82
CA GLU A 118 -14.48 -17.79 -6.88
C GLU A 118 -14.58 -18.37 -8.31
N LYS A 119 -14.38 -17.58 -9.38
CA LYS A 119 -14.39 -18.13 -10.73
C LYS A 119 -13.06 -18.81 -11.03
N PRO A 120 -13.00 -20.17 -11.06
CA PRO A 120 -11.80 -20.85 -11.55
C PRO A 120 -11.63 -20.48 -13.02
N THR A 121 -10.47 -19.97 -13.36
CA THR A 121 -10.02 -19.88 -14.75
C THR A 121 -9.98 -21.31 -15.32
N LYS A 122 -10.94 -21.63 -16.21
CA LYS A 122 -10.83 -22.78 -17.07
C LYS A 122 -9.73 -22.58 -18.10
#